data_f5f2781687b296045bca90b7a6001e46
#
_entry.id   f5f2781687b296045bca90b7a6001e46
#
_cell.length_a   1.000
_cell.length_b   1.000
_cell.length_c   1.000
_cell.angle_alpha   90.00
_cell.angle_beta   90.00
_cell.angle_gamma   90.00
#
_symmetry.space_group_name_H-M   'P 1'
#
loop_
_entity.id
_entity.type
_entity.pdbx_description
1 polymer ?
#
loop_
_entity_poly.entity_id
_entity_poly.type
_entity_poly.pdbx_seq_one_letter_code
_entity_poly.pdbx_strand_id
1 'polypeptide(L)'
;MKILINTISTKKHSGGAFQISQNFMLKSLEHSDVEWYHITSQDVDDAIGYKFAHLKGTHYFVFPTQPDLCGTYKQVKKQVAELEAKIQPDVVYSITAPSYFSFKTREVMRFTNPWVTHPNKYSWSTMSFLSKLKQWLYCLNQKRLMKAAYAFVTQTETTKKGIMRITGKPTEKVCVVNNVLPGVFKTMDNTPIVEDDWINVACVGAPVPHKNMDIIPDVIDELSKIGIKNVRFHTTIPVDNPMMAKVVDRCAELGYKDRLINHGRVSQKELGEMYRRCQFCFLPTLLEVFSASTVEAMYFNLPIIATDFPFNTEVLADACLYYEPKNAKDAANQLAKMIADKELQATMRERMARQLAIYGDYDAHFNAIKEYLVKVATKEI
;
A
#
# COMPACT_ATOMS: atom_id res chain seq x y z
N MET A 1 25.72 15.35 -7.85
CA MET A 1 24.85 14.30 -8.45
C MET A 1 23.45 14.85 -8.61
N LYS A 2 22.86 14.64 -9.80
CA LYS A 2 21.50 15.13 -10.13
C LYS A 2 20.52 13.95 -10.17
N ILE A 3 19.47 14.01 -9.35
CA ILE A 3 18.40 13.01 -9.34
C ILE A 3 17.09 13.67 -9.78
N LEU A 4 16.46 13.13 -10.82
CA LEU A 4 15.15 13.57 -11.30
C LEU A 4 14.04 12.69 -10.73
N ILE A 5 13.21 13.25 -9.87
CA ILE A 5 12.02 12.59 -9.32
C ILE A 5 10.85 12.79 -10.28
N ASN A 6 10.21 11.69 -10.69
CA ASN A 6 9.03 11.70 -11.55
C ASN A 6 7.79 11.21 -10.80
N THR A 7 6.82 12.11 -10.63
CA THR A 7 5.50 11.85 -10.04
C THR A 7 4.35 12.28 -10.95
N ILE A 8 4.60 12.48 -12.26
CA ILE A 8 3.56 12.94 -13.21
C ILE A 8 2.35 12.00 -13.25
N SER A 9 2.58 10.68 -13.07
CA SER A 9 1.50 9.68 -13.08
C SER A 9 0.73 9.57 -11.75
N THR A 10 1.09 10.34 -10.73
CA THR A 10 0.46 10.30 -9.41
C THR A 10 -0.85 11.07 -9.39
N LYS A 11 -1.94 10.41 -8.99
CA LYS A 11 -3.29 10.98 -8.89
C LYS A 11 -3.70 11.19 -7.44
N LYS A 12 -4.50 12.24 -7.17
CA LYS A 12 -5.07 12.54 -5.86
C LYS A 12 -5.79 11.33 -5.23
N HIS A 13 -6.44 10.51 -6.05
CA HIS A 13 -7.18 9.33 -5.59
C HIS A 13 -6.36 8.03 -5.58
N SER A 14 -5.04 8.10 -5.77
CA SER A 14 -4.16 6.91 -5.76
C SER A 14 -3.84 6.37 -4.36
N GLY A 15 -4.52 6.87 -3.31
CA GLY A 15 -4.34 6.40 -1.92
C GLY A 15 -2.89 6.48 -1.44
N GLY A 16 -2.33 5.34 -1.01
CA GLY A 16 -0.96 5.28 -0.48
C GLY A 16 0.12 5.73 -1.46
N ALA A 17 -0.07 5.57 -2.78
CA ALA A 17 0.90 6.05 -3.77
C ALA A 17 1.00 7.58 -3.80
N PHE A 18 -0.13 8.29 -3.58
CA PHE A 18 -0.15 9.74 -3.48
C PHE A 18 0.63 10.24 -2.27
N GLN A 19 0.39 9.64 -1.09
CA GLN A 19 1.10 9.99 0.14
C GLN A 19 2.61 9.71 0.04
N ILE A 20 2.98 8.56 -0.52
CA ILE A 20 4.40 8.20 -0.67
C ILE A 20 5.11 9.19 -1.60
N SER A 21 4.46 9.60 -2.70
CA SER A 21 5.03 10.60 -3.61
C SER A 21 5.28 11.93 -2.90
N GLN A 22 4.29 12.42 -2.13
CA GLN A 22 4.43 13.66 -1.36
C GLN A 22 5.54 13.56 -0.31
N ASN A 23 5.52 12.51 0.50
CA ASN A 23 6.49 12.34 1.57
C ASN A 23 7.92 12.24 1.04
N PHE A 24 8.13 11.50 -0.05
CA PHE A 24 9.46 11.38 -0.66
C PHE A 24 9.96 12.71 -1.22
N MET A 25 9.10 13.46 -1.92
CA MET A 25 9.43 14.78 -2.45
C MET A 25 9.73 15.78 -1.32
N LEU A 26 8.92 15.82 -0.26
CA LEU A 26 9.16 16.69 0.89
C LEU A 26 10.46 16.34 1.60
N LYS A 27 10.72 15.04 1.80
CA LYS A 27 11.96 14.58 2.44
C LYS A 27 13.21 14.91 1.64
N SER A 28 13.14 14.90 0.30
CA SER A 28 14.26 15.27 -0.56
C SER A 28 14.75 16.70 -0.32
N LEU A 29 13.88 17.63 0.13
CA LEU A 29 14.26 19.01 0.45
C LEU A 29 15.21 19.12 1.67
N GLU A 30 15.24 18.09 2.53
CA GLU A 30 16.11 18.05 3.71
C GLU A 30 17.52 17.52 3.37
N HIS A 31 17.75 17.04 2.14
CA HIS A 31 18.98 16.38 1.70
C HIS A 31 19.69 17.18 0.61
N SER A 32 20.59 18.08 1.01
CA SER A 32 21.36 18.97 0.12
C SER A 32 22.61 18.31 -0.49
N ASP A 33 22.94 17.08 -0.11
CA ASP A 33 24.04 16.29 -0.67
C ASP A 33 23.78 15.80 -2.11
N VAL A 34 22.52 15.94 -2.56
CA VAL A 34 22.04 15.62 -3.90
C VAL A 34 21.31 16.84 -4.48
N GLU A 35 21.50 17.11 -5.75
CA GLU A 35 20.74 18.12 -6.49
C GLU A 35 19.45 17.48 -7.02
N TRP A 36 18.32 17.79 -6.36
CA TRP A 36 17.02 17.20 -6.64
C TRP A 36 16.25 18.02 -7.67
N TYR A 37 15.76 17.34 -8.71
CA TYR A 37 14.83 17.88 -9.68
C TYR A 37 13.50 17.13 -9.58
N HIS A 38 12.38 17.83 -9.80
CA HIS A 38 11.04 17.26 -9.66
C HIS A 38 10.22 17.55 -10.91
N ILE A 39 9.65 16.51 -11.52
CA ILE A 39 8.57 16.60 -12.49
C ILE A 39 7.32 15.96 -11.90
N THR A 40 6.24 16.72 -11.80
CA THR A 40 5.07 16.30 -11.02
C THR A 40 3.75 16.58 -11.72
N SER A 41 2.67 15.92 -11.26
CA SER A 41 1.31 16.21 -11.70
C SER A 41 0.75 17.44 -10.98
N GLN A 42 -0.31 18.04 -11.57
CA GLN A 42 -1.05 19.11 -10.91
C GLN A 42 -1.63 18.66 -9.57
N ASP A 43 -2.14 17.43 -9.46
CA ASP A 43 -2.69 16.88 -8.21
C ASP A 43 -1.68 16.91 -7.06
N VAL A 44 -0.40 16.63 -7.34
CA VAL A 44 0.67 16.68 -6.33
C VAL A 44 1.06 18.13 -6.05
N ASP A 45 1.13 19.01 -7.06
CA ASP A 45 1.41 20.43 -6.88
C ASP A 45 0.33 21.10 -6.01
N ASP A 46 -0.94 20.81 -6.24
CA ASP A 46 -2.05 21.35 -5.43
C ASP A 46 -1.92 20.99 -3.94
N ALA A 47 -1.32 19.85 -3.64
CA ALA A 47 -1.17 19.37 -2.27
C ALA A 47 0.08 19.92 -1.56
N ILE A 48 1.23 19.95 -2.23
CA ILE A 48 2.53 20.28 -1.61
C ILE A 48 3.37 21.30 -2.36
N GLY A 49 2.89 21.80 -3.51
CA GLY A 49 3.66 22.71 -4.40
C GLY A 49 4.09 24.01 -3.73
N TYR A 50 3.35 24.46 -2.69
CA TYR A 50 3.73 25.64 -1.91
C TYR A 50 5.08 25.49 -1.20
N LYS A 51 5.49 24.26 -0.84
CA LYS A 51 6.81 23.95 -0.29
C LYS A 51 7.94 24.09 -1.31
N PHE A 52 7.62 23.96 -2.58
CA PHE A 52 8.56 24.04 -3.71
C PHE A 52 8.51 25.38 -4.46
N ALA A 53 7.79 26.37 -3.94
CA ALA A 53 7.56 27.66 -4.64
C ALA A 53 8.86 28.32 -5.10
N HIS A 54 9.93 28.26 -4.29
CA HIS A 54 11.26 28.84 -4.59
C HIS A 54 12.05 28.04 -5.65
N LEU A 55 11.61 26.83 -6.01
CA LEU A 55 12.25 25.94 -7.00
C LEU A 55 11.48 25.90 -8.33
N LYS A 56 10.29 26.53 -8.41
CA LYS A 56 9.48 26.51 -9.65
C LYS A 56 10.26 27.08 -10.83
N GLY A 57 10.24 26.34 -11.95
CA GLY A 57 10.92 26.74 -13.21
C GLY A 57 12.43 26.42 -13.24
N THR A 58 13.06 26.09 -12.11
CA THR A 58 14.47 25.70 -12.04
C THR A 58 14.65 24.23 -11.71
N HIS A 59 14.09 23.76 -10.59
CA HIS A 59 14.20 22.39 -10.09
C HIS A 59 12.85 21.71 -9.91
N TYR A 60 11.73 22.44 -10.09
CA TYR A 60 10.38 21.93 -9.90
C TYR A 60 9.49 22.32 -11.08
N PHE A 61 8.93 21.31 -11.77
CA PHE A 61 8.16 21.48 -13.00
C PHE A 61 6.83 20.74 -12.90
N VAL A 62 5.73 21.43 -13.16
CA VAL A 62 4.38 20.92 -13.06
C VAL A 62 3.81 20.63 -14.44
N PHE A 63 3.17 19.46 -14.56
CA PHE A 63 2.47 19.05 -15.76
C PHE A 63 0.96 18.98 -15.47
N PRO A 64 0.12 19.74 -16.22
CA PRO A 64 -1.30 19.88 -15.92
C PRO A 64 -2.11 18.61 -16.16
N THR A 65 -1.63 17.76 -17.05
CA THR A 65 -2.32 16.53 -17.44
C THR A 65 -1.43 15.32 -17.23
N GLN A 66 -2.05 14.25 -16.72
CA GLN A 66 -1.38 12.96 -16.68
C GLN A 66 -1.33 12.38 -18.09
N PRO A 67 -0.31 11.55 -18.38
CA PRO A 67 -0.23 10.84 -19.65
C PRO A 67 -1.47 9.94 -19.79
N ASP A 68 -2.36 10.34 -20.66
CA ASP A 68 -3.48 9.55 -21.11
C ASP A 68 -3.29 9.15 -22.58
N LEU A 69 -4.24 8.42 -23.13
CA LEU A 69 -4.21 8.03 -24.56
C LEU A 69 -4.65 9.16 -25.49
N CYS A 70 -4.98 10.35 -24.95
CA CYS A 70 -5.42 11.53 -25.68
C CYS A 70 -4.23 12.37 -26.18
N GLY A 71 -4.47 13.29 -27.09
CA GLY A 71 -3.45 14.06 -27.81
C GLY A 71 -2.43 14.84 -26.96
N THR A 72 -2.77 15.17 -25.71
CA THR A 72 -1.90 15.82 -24.72
C THR A 72 -0.68 14.97 -24.34
N TYR A 73 -0.78 13.64 -24.41
CA TYR A 73 0.32 12.72 -24.08
C TYR A 73 1.58 12.96 -24.90
N LYS A 74 1.43 13.18 -26.23
CA LYS A 74 2.58 13.43 -27.12
C LYS A 74 3.33 14.70 -26.74
N GLN A 75 2.59 15.76 -26.38
CA GLN A 75 3.16 17.03 -25.98
C GLN A 75 3.91 16.91 -24.63
N VAL A 76 3.28 16.29 -23.62
CA VAL A 76 3.93 16.06 -22.32
C VAL A 76 5.19 15.21 -22.48
N LYS A 77 5.14 14.16 -23.29
CA LYS A 77 6.32 13.32 -23.58
C LYS A 77 7.47 14.13 -24.19
N LYS A 78 7.17 15.03 -25.13
CA LYS A 78 8.18 15.92 -25.73
C LYS A 78 8.78 16.87 -24.70
N GLN A 79 7.95 17.52 -23.89
CA GLN A 79 8.38 18.43 -22.83
C GLN A 79 9.25 17.71 -21.77
N VAL A 80 8.87 16.50 -21.35
CA VAL A 80 9.68 15.70 -20.42
C VAL A 80 11.03 15.34 -21.02
N ALA A 81 11.09 14.96 -22.30
CA ALA A 81 12.36 14.66 -22.97
C ALA A 81 13.25 15.90 -23.13
N GLU A 82 12.67 17.07 -23.40
CA GLU A 82 13.41 18.36 -23.47
C GLU A 82 13.96 18.75 -22.10
N LEU A 83 13.18 18.56 -21.02
CA LEU A 83 13.62 18.79 -19.65
C LEU A 83 14.75 17.81 -19.25
N GLU A 84 14.62 16.52 -19.55
CA GLU A 84 15.66 15.54 -19.31
C GLU A 84 16.98 15.96 -19.99
N ALA A 85 16.90 16.37 -21.27
CA ALA A 85 18.08 16.82 -22.03
C ALA A 85 18.70 18.10 -21.45
N LYS A 86 17.90 19.01 -20.88
CA LYS A 86 18.37 20.23 -20.23
C LYS A 86 19.00 19.97 -18.88
N ILE A 87 18.37 19.13 -18.04
CA ILE A 87 18.81 18.82 -16.68
C ILE A 87 20.04 17.89 -16.71
N GLN A 88 20.04 16.94 -17.63
CA GLN A 88 21.04 15.84 -17.70
C GLN A 88 21.17 15.12 -16.35
N PRO A 89 20.08 14.51 -15.84
CA PRO A 89 20.14 13.83 -14.55
C PRO A 89 21.01 12.57 -14.63
N ASP A 90 21.67 12.21 -13.53
CA ASP A 90 22.45 10.97 -13.39
C ASP A 90 21.55 9.74 -13.27
N VAL A 91 20.37 9.92 -12.67
CA VAL A 91 19.33 8.89 -12.54
C VAL A 91 17.94 9.52 -12.48
N VAL A 92 16.93 8.81 -12.99
CA VAL A 92 15.51 9.16 -12.87
C VAL A 92 14.84 8.21 -11.88
N TYR A 93 14.09 8.73 -10.93
CA TYR A 93 13.28 7.95 -10.00
C TYR A 93 11.79 8.17 -10.23
N SER A 94 11.11 7.18 -10.81
CA SER A 94 9.65 7.20 -11.03
C SER A 94 8.93 6.55 -9.87
N ILE A 95 8.33 7.37 -8.99
CA ILE A 95 7.69 6.90 -7.74
C ILE A 95 6.38 6.17 -8.03
N THR A 96 5.61 6.64 -9.02
CA THR A 96 4.38 5.97 -9.46
C THR A 96 4.59 5.34 -10.82
N ALA A 97 4.81 4.04 -10.82
CA ALA A 97 5.11 3.26 -12.02
C ALA A 97 3.87 2.56 -12.60
N PRO A 98 3.89 2.28 -13.92
CA PRO A 98 4.93 2.64 -14.86
C PRO A 98 4.91 4.15 -15.18
N SER A 99 6.08 4.70 -15.55
CA SER A 99 6.23 6.13 -15.80
C SER A 99 5.54 6.63 -17.08
N TYR A 100 5.20 5.76 -18.01
CA TYR A 100 4.68 6.06 -19.35
C TYR A 100 5.63 6.89 -20.25
N PHE A 101 6.81 7.23 -19.76
CA PHE A 101 7.86 7.94 -20.49
C PHE A 101 9.00 7.01 -20.85
N SER A 102 9.79 7.42 -21.84
CA SER A 102 11.02 6.71 -22.22
C SER A 102 12.19 7.65 -21.97
N PHE A 103 12.76 7.56 -20.78
CA PHE A 103 13.95 8.31 -20.42
C PHE A 103 15.18 7.74 -21.12
N LYS A 104 16.12 8.61 -21.48
CA LYS A 104 17.47 8.22 -21.96
C LYS A 104 18.39 7.87 -20.79
N THR A 105 18.18 8.56 -19.68
CA THR A 105 18.85 8.32 -18.40
C THR A 105 18.35 7.03 -17.77
N ARG A 106 19.17 6.36 -16.96
CA ARG A 106 18.76 5.17 -16.20
C ARG A 106 17.59 5.48 -15.32
N GLU A 107 16.47 4.81 -15.58
CA GLU A 107 15.25 4.95 -14.79
C GLU A 107 15.15 3.85 -13.75
N VAL A 108 14.95 4.23 -12.49
CA VAL A 108 14.52 3.36 -11.40
C VAL A 108 13.03 3.54 -11.19
N MET A 109 12.24 2.48 -11.37
CA MET A 109 10.79 2.51 -11.12
C MET A 109 10.46 1.93 -9.76
N ARG A 110 9.71 2.67 -8.94
CA ARG A 110 9.05 2.08 -7.77
C ARG A 110 7.80 1.33 -8.22
N PHE A 111 7.82 -0.01 -8.14
CA PHE A 111 6.74 -0.84 -8.66
C PHE A 111 6.05 -1.64 -7.54
N THR A 112 4.75 -1.38 -7.36
CA THR A 112 3.95 -1.93 -6.25
C THR A 112 2.56 -2.40 -6.72
N ASN A 113 2.45 -2.90 -7.97
CA ASN A 113 1.18 -3.44 -8.46
C ASN A 113 1.17 -4.98 -8.38
N PRO A 114 0.47 -5.56 -7.39
CA PRO A 114 0.46 -7.01 -7.18
C PRO A 114 -0.27 -7.77 -8.30
N TRP A 115 -1.23 -7.13 -8.99
CA TRP A 115 -1.91 -7.72 -10.15
C TRP A 115 -0.96 -8.06 -11.30
N VAL A 116 0.14 -7.36 -11.40
CA VAL A 116 1.17 -7.59 -12.41
C VAL A 116 2.17 -8.64 -11.96
N THR A 117 2.59 -8.59 -10.70
CA THR A 117 3.73 -9.37 -10.19
C THR A 117 3.35 -10.75 -9.66
N HIS A 118 2.25 -10.89 -8.92
CA HIS A 118 1.85 -12.14 -8.27
C HIS A 118 0.33 -12.33 -8.10
N PRO A 119 -0.48 -12.12 -9.18
CA PRO A 119 -1.91 -12.41 -9.10
C PRO A 119 -2.13 -13.90 -8.83
N ASN A 120 -3.23 -14.22 -8.16
CA ASN A 120 -3.58 -15.59 -7.80
C ASN A 120 -5.04 -15.92 -8.15
N LYS A 121 -5.44 -17.19 -8.03
CA LYS A 121 -6.79 -17.66 -8.37
C LYS A 121 -7.89 -16.95 -7.56
N TYR A 122 -7.63 -16.62 -6.30
CA TYR A 122 -8.59 -15.97 -5.42
C TYR A 122 -8.81 -14.51 -5.79
N SER A 123 -7.73 -13.75 -6.11
CA SER A 123 -7.89 -12.37 -6.57
C SER A 123 -8.63 -12.29 -7.91
N TRP A 124 -8.34 -13.18 -8.85
CA TRP A 124 -9.10 -13.26 -10.11
C TRP A 124 -10.56 -13.65 -9.90
N SER A 125 -10.90 -14.48 -8.90
CA SER A 125 -12.29 -14.88 -8.64
C SER A 125 -13.20 -13.73 -8.17
N THR A 126 -12.62 -12.59 -7.72
CA THR A 126 -13.37 -11.42 -7.29
C THR A 126 -13.94 -10.58 -8.44
N MET A 127 -13.62 -10.92 -9.69
CA MET A 127 -13.96 -10.13 -10.87
C MET A 127 -14.92 -10.85 -11.81
N SER A 128 -15.81 -10.08 -12.45
CA SER A 128 -16.61 -10.57 -13.59
C SER A 128 -15.71 -10.85 -14.80
N PHE A 129 -16.21 -11.61 -15.78
CA PHE A 129 -15.46 -11.96 -16.98
C PHE A 129 -14.93 -10.75 -17.74
N LEU A 130 -15.78 -9.74 -17.98
CA LEU A 130 -15.37 -8.50 -18.66
C LEU A 130 -14.32 -7.72 -17.87
N SER A 131 -14.45 -7.69 -16.53
CA SER A 131 -13.45 -7.04 -15.68
C SER A 131 -12.12 -7.79 -15.69
N LYS A 132 -12.14 -9.12 -15.73
CA LYS A 132 -10.92 -9.95 -15.89
C LYS A 132 -10.19 -9.62 -17.18
N LEU A 133 -10.91 -9.52 -18.29
CA LEU A 133 -10.32 -9.19 -19.59
C LEU A 133 -9.67 -7.79 -19.59
N LYS A 134 -10.37 -6.79 -19.05
CA LYS A 134 -9.82 -5.42 -18.91
C LYS A 134 -8.57 -5.42 -18.03
N GLN A 135 -8.62 -6.09 -16.88
CA GLN A 135 -7.48 -6.19 -15.96
C GLN A 135 -6.30 -6.91 -16.59
N TRP A 136 -6.54 -7.97 -17.35
CA TRP A 136 -5.50 -8.71 -18.06
C TRP A 136 -4.80 -7.83 -19.11
N LEU A 137 -5.56 -7.09 -19.94
CA LEU A 137 -5.01 -6.15 -20.91
C LEU A 137 -4.19 -5.04 -20.25
N TYR A 138 -4.71 -4.50 -19.14
CA TYR A 138 -3.99 -3.53 -18.33
C TYR A 138 -2.66 -4.08 -17.81
N CYS A 139 -2.65 -5.30 -17.27
CA CYS A 139 -1.44 -5.96 -16.81
C CYS A 139 -0.44 -6.23 -17.96
N LEU A 140 -0.91 -6.60 -19.14
CA LEU A 140 -0.04 -6.78 -20.31
C LEU A 140 0.66 -5.48 -20.71
N ASN A 141 -0.08 -4.38 -20.74
CA ASN A 141 0.51 -3.06 -21.03
C ASN A 141 1.54 -2.65 -19.96
N GLN A 142 1.23 -2.85 -18.68
CA GLN A 142 2.19 -2.57 -17.62
C GLN A 142 3.46 -3.42 -17.71
N LYS A 143 3.33 -4.73 -17.98
CA LYS A 143 4.48 -5.62 -18.20
C LYS A 143 5.36 -5.15 -19.34
N ARG A 144 4.76 -4.62 -20.42
CA ARG A 144 5.52 -4.05 -21.55
C ARG A 144 6.29 -2.81 -21.13
N LEU A 145 5.64 -1.89 -20.41
CA LEU A 145 6.25 -0.63 -19.97
C LEU A 145 7.37 -0.85 -18.94
N MET A 146 7.21 -1.80 -18.03
CA MET A 146 8.23 -2.16 -17.04
C MET A 146 9.56 -2.56 -17.67
N LYS A 147 9.54 -3.24 -18.82
CA LYS A 147 10.76 -3.73 -19.47
C LYS A 147 11.73 -2.62 -19.86
N ALA A 148 11.24 -1.38 -20.02
CA ALA A 148 12.06 -0.23 -20.36
C ALA A 148 12.87 0.31 -19.17
N ALA A 149 12.44 0.08 -17.93
CA ALA A 149 13.15 0.55 -16.75
C ALA A 149 14.52 -0.12 -16.61
N TYR A 150 15.49 0.64 -16.11
CA TYR A 150 16.83 0.12 -15.83
C TYR A 150 16.84 -0.75 -14.57
N ALA A 151 16.19 -0.26 -13.50
CA ALA A 151 16.14 -0.93 -12.20
C ALA A 151 14.79 -0.66 -11.49
N PHE A 152 14.57 -1.30 -10.35
CA PHE A 152 13.32 -1.20 -9.60
C PHE A 152 13.56 -1.04 -8.11
N VAL A 153 12.62 -0.34 -7.46
CA VAL A 153 12.39 -0.39 -6.01
C VAL A 153 11.02 -1.02 -5.77
N THR A 154 10.93 -1.96 -4.86
CA THR A 154 9.67 -2.57 -4.43
C THR A 154 9.64 -2.79 -2.93
N GLN A 155 8.56 -3.37 -2.38
CA GLN A 155 8.37 -3.41 -0.92
C GLN A 155 8.53 -4.81 -0.32
N THR A 156 8.57 -5.87 -1.15
CA THR A 156 8.63 -7.26 -0.68
C THR A 156 9.45 -8.13 -1.64
N GLU A 157 10.05 -9.19 -1.12
CA GLU A 157 10.75 -10.21 -1.93
C GLU A 157 9.77 -10.94 -2.86
N THR A 158 8.53 -11.14 -2.42
CA THR A 158 7.45 -11.70 -3.26
C THR A 158 7.25 -10.87 -4.52
N THR A 159 7.19 -9.54 -4.38
CA THR A 159 7.05 -8.62 -5.53
C THR A 159 8.34 -8.57 -6.36
N LYS A 160 9.52 -8.56 -5.74
CA LYS A 160 10.82 -8.63 -6.40
C LYS A 160 10.92 -9.84 -7.32
N LYS A 161 10.59 -11.03 -6.82
CA LYS A 161 10.54 -12.26 -7.65
C LYS A 161 9.62 -12.12 -8.85
N GLY A 162 8.45 -11.47 -8.66
CA GLY A 162 7.53 -11.16 -9.77
C GLY A 162 8.12 -10.21 -10.80
N ILE A 163 8.78 -9.13 -10.38
CA ILE A 163 9.45 -8.17 -11.28
C ILE A 163 10.56 -8.86 -12.07
N MET A 164 11.44 -9.61 -11.40
CA MET A 164 12.53 -10.35 -12.05
C MET A 164 12.01 -11.33 -13.10
N ARG A 165 10.96 -12.10 -12.79
CA ARG A 165 10.32 -13.03 -13.72
C ARG A 165 9.77 -12.34 -14.99
N ILE A 166 9.22 -11.12 -14.83
CA ILE A 166 8.58 -10.38 -15.93
C ILE A 166 9.62 -9.68 -16.81
N THR A 167 10.64 -9.11 -16.19
CA THR A 167 11.60 -8.21 -16.85
C THR A 167 12.89 -8.88 -17.24
N GLY A 168 13.23 -10.05 -16.66
CA GLY A 168 14.51 -10.71 -16.81
C GLY A 168 15.67 -9.97 -16.12
N LYS A 169 15.39 -8.95 -15.27
CA LYS A 169 16.43 -8.20 -14.57
C LYS A 169 17.07 -9.07 -13.49
N PRO A 170 18.38 -8.95 -13.28
CA PRO A 170 19.09 -9.65 -12.22
C PRO A 170 18.74 -9.05 -10.84
N THR A 171 19.10 -9.77 -9.77
CA THR A 171 18.65 -9.46 -8.39
C THR A 171 19.11 -8.09 -7.87
N GLU A 172 20.31 -7.64 -8.26
CA GLU A 172 20.88 -6.33 -7.89
C GLU A 172 20.12 -5.15 -8.50
N LYS A 173 19.39 -5.37 -9.61
CA LYS A 173 18.55 -4.36 -10.24
C LYS A 173 17.12 -4.28 -9.68
N VAL A 174 16.83 -5.02 -8.62
CA VAL A 174 15.52 -4.95 -7.93
C VAL A 174 15.76 -4.86 -6.43
N CYS A 175 15.71 -3.62 -5.90
CA CYS A 175 15.88 -3.34 -4.49
C CYS A 175 14.55 -3.52 -3.74
N VAL A 176 14.60 -4.15 -2.57
CA VAL A 176 13.46 -4.21 -1.65
C VAL A 176 13.66 -3.19 -0.54
N VAL A 177 12.72 -2.24 -0.45
CA VAL A 177 12.63 -1.27 0.64
C VAL A 177 11.21 -1.36 1.21
N ASN A 178 11.08 -1.95 2.37
CA ASN A 178 9.80 -2.21 3.01
C ASN A 178 9.03 -0.92 3.29
N ASN A 179 7.71 -1.04 3.37
CA ASN A 179 6.87 0.05 3.86
C ASN A 179 7.12 0.28 5.36
N VAL A 180 6.85 1.48 5.83
CA VAL A 180 7.08 1.87 7.23
C VAL A 180 5.81 2.45 7.84
N LEU A 181 5.77 2.51 9.17
CA LEU A 181 4.68 3.15 9.90
C LEU A 181 4.62 4.65 9.52
N PRO A 182 3.45 5.18 9.12
CA PRO A 182 3.28 6.61 8.90
C PRO A 182 3.63 7.43 10.14
N GLY A 183 4.42 8.51 9.96
CA GLY A 183 4.95 9.31 11.07
C GLY A 183 3.88 9.89 12.00
N VAL A 184 2.68 10.16 11.48
CA VAL A 184 1.56 10.66 12.28
C VAL A 184 1.19 9.71 13.42
N PHE A 185 1.27 8.39 13.22
CA PHE A 185 0.94 7.44 14.28
C PHE A 185 2.01 7.42 15.38
N LYS A 186 3.29 7.66 15.06
CA LYS A 186 4.37 7.70 16.07
C LYS A 186 4.18 8.78 17.15
N THR A 187 3.40 9.83 16.83
CA THR A 187 3.09 10.92 17.75
C THR A 187 1.78 10.70 18.52
N MET A 188 1.06 9.61 18.23
CA MET A 188 -0.20 9.29 18.89
C MET A 188 0.03 8.34 20.06
N ASP A 189 -0.78 8.51 21.10
CA ASP A 189 -0.91 7.51 22.15
C ASP A 189 -1.49 6.22 21.56
N ASN A 190 -0.87 5.08 21.82
CA ASN A 190 -1.32 3.76 21.38
C ASN A 190 -1.91 2.93 22.53
N THR A 191 -2.20 3.55 23.67
CA THR A 191 -2.85 2.89 24.81
C THR A 191 -4.26 2.47 24.41
N PRO A 192 -4.65 1.20 24.62
CA PRO A 192 -5.99 0.72 24.31
C PRO A 192 -7.08 1.44 25.11
N ILE A 193 -8.22 1.69 24.48
CA ILE A 193 -9.43 2.22 25.10
C ILE A 193 -10.47 1.11 25.11
N VAL A 194 -10.97 0.75 26.31
CA VAL A 194 -12.05 -0.22 26.50
C VAL A 194 -13.29 0.54 26.93
N GLU A 195 -14.33 0.56 26.08
CA GLU A 195 -15.55 1.34 26.30
C GLU A 195 -16.76 0.47 26.68
N ASP A 196 -16.78 -0.78 26.21
CA ASP A 196 -17.92 -1.69 26.39
C ASP A 196 -17.45 -3.16 26.39
N ASP A 197 -18.42 -4.09 26.49
CA ASP A 197 -18.17 -5.54 26.48
C ASP A 197 -18.01 -6.15 25.08
N TRP A 198 -18.01 -5.32 24.04
CA TRP A 198 -17.78 -5.79 22.69
C TRP A 198 -16.29 -6.04 22.40
N ILE A 199 -16.07 -7.09 21.65
CA ILE A 199 -14.76 -7.39 21.09
C ILE A 199 -14.68 -6.71 19.72
N ASN A 200 -13.94 -5.64 19.65
CA ASN A 200 -13.83 -4.80 18.46
C ASN A 200 -12.64 -5.26 17.59
N VAL A 201 -12.91 -5.52 16.31
CA VAL A 201 -11.93 -6.01 15.33
C VAL A 201 -11.76 -4.98 14.23
N ALA A 202 -10.57 -4.42 14.10
CA ALA A 202 -10.25 -3.51 12.99
C ALA A 202 -10.10 -4.29 11.68
N CYS A 203 -10.78 -3.85 10.61
CA CYS A 203 -10.64 -4.39 9.27
C CYS A 203 -10.51 -3.23 8.27
N VAL A 204 -9.31 -2.68 8.16
CA VAL A 204 -9.00 -1.47 7.39
C VAL A 204 -8.47 -1.82 6.01
N GLY A 205 -9.01 -1.17 4.98
CA GLY A 205 -8.54 -1.39 3.63
C GLY A 205 -9.21 -0.49 2.58
N ALA A 206 -8.65 -0.49 1.37
CA ALA A 206 -9.24 0.23 0.25
C ALA A 206 -10.55 -0.44 -0.24
N PRO A 207 -11.48 0.31 -0.85
CA PRO A 207 -12.76 -0.19 -1.34
C PRO A 207 -12.62 -0.96 -2.68
N VAL A 208 -11.84 -2.03 -2.67
CA VAL A 208 -11.55 -2.85 -3.85
C VAL A 208 -11.82 -4.33 -3.58
N PRO A 209 -12.33 -5.09 -4.58
CA PRO A 209 -12.81 -6.46 -4.35
C PRO A 209 -11.79 -7.42 -3.75
N HIS A 210 -10.51 -7.30 -4.10
CA HIS A 210 -9.47 -8.18 -3.58
C HIS A 210 -9.06 -7.90 -2.13
N LYS A 211 -9.60 -6.84 -1.49
CA LYS A 211 -9.52 -6.67 -0.03
C LYS A 211 -10.49 -7.58 0.72
N ASN A 212 -11.44 -8.21 0.02
CA ASN A 212 -12.28 -9.31 0.50
C ASN A 212 -13.10 -8.99 1.77
N MET A 213 -13.55 -7.73 1.88
CA MET A 213 -14.39 -7.30 3.01
C MET A 213 -15.75 -8.02 3.04
N ASP A 214 -16.17 -8.58 1.91
CA ASP A 214 -17.39 -9.38 1.75
C ASP A 214 -17.38 -10.71 2.54
N ILE A 215 -16.25 -11.14 3.07
CA ILE A 215 -16.17 -12.29 3.98
C ILE A 215 -16.67 -11.97 5.41
N ILE A 216 -16.71 -10.69 5.82
CA ILE A 216 -17.00 -10.30 7.21
C ILE A 216 -18.34 -10.84 7.71
N PRO A 217 -19.47 -10.73 6.98
CA PRO A 217 -20.75 -11.27 7.44
C PRO A 217 -20.73 -12.77 7.73
N ASP A 218 -20.03 -13.53 6.88
CA ASP A 218 -19.91 -14.97 7.03
C ASP A 218 -18.99 -15.35 8.22
N VAL A 219 -17.93 -14.57 8.49
CA VAL A 219 -17.09 -14.73 9.69
C VAL A 219 -17.89 -14.45 10.97
N ILE A 220 -18.73 -13.42 10.97
CA ILE A 220 -19.64 -13.09 12.08
C ILE A 220 -20.63 -14.25 12.33
N ASP A 221 -21.17 -14.83 11.27
CA ASP A 221 -22.09 -15.96 11.34
C ASP A 221 -21.42 -17.22 11.92
N GLU A 222 -20.21 -17.54 11.46
CA GLU A 222 -19.42 -18.68 11.98
C GLU A 222 -19.04 -18.47 13.47
N LEU A 223 -18.65 -17.25 13.88
CA LEU A 223 -18.42 -16.93 15.29
C LEU A 223 -19.68 -17.12 16.14
N SER A 224 -20.86 -16.74 15.60
CA SER A 224 -22.15 -16.89 16.29
C SER A 224 -22.52 -18.36 16.48
N LYS A 225 -22.24 -19.24 15.50
CA LYS A 225 -22.47 -20.69 15.57
C LYS A 225 -21.67 -21.36 16.69
N ILE A 226 -20.49 -20.84 17.01
CA ILE A 226 -19.64 -21.32 18.11
C ILE A 226 -19.84 -20.55 19.42
N GLY A 227 -20.91 -19.75 19.52
CA GLY A 227 -21.33 -19.07 20.75
C GLY A 227 -20.68 -17.69 21.02
N ILE A 228 -19.85 -17.17 20.13
CA ILE A 228 -19.20 -15.85 20.26
C ILE A 228 -20.08 -14.81 19.58
N LYS A 229 -20.91 -14.09 20.38
CA LYS A 229 -21.93 -13.17 19.87
C LYS A 229 -21.57 -11.69 20.01
N ASN A 230 -20.56 -11.35 20.79
CA ASN A 230 -20.16 -9.97 21.11
C ASN A 230 -18.93 -9.49 20.34
N VAL A 231 -18.75 -9.91 19.07
CA VAL A 231 -17.68 -9.42 18.19
C VAL A 231 -18.25 -8.43 17.19
N ARG A 232 -17.63 -7.27 17.05
CA ARG A 232 -17.91 -6.22 16.05
C ARG A 232 -16.72 -5.98 15.15
N PHE A 233 -16.96 -5.78 13.86
CA PHE A 233 -15.96 -5.38 12.89
C PHE A 233 -16.07 -3.89 12.57
N HIS A 234 -14.92 -3.20 12.56
CA HIS A 234 -14.79 -1.79 12.25
C HIS A 234 -14.10 -1.62 10.90
N THR A 235 -14.79 -0.99 9.94
CA THR A 235 -14.28 -0.74 8.58
C THR A 235 -14.23 0.76 8.28
N THR A 236 -13.43 1.15 7.28
CA THR A 236 -13.23 2.56 6.88
C THR A 236 -13.49 2.77 5.39
N ILE A 237 -14.49 2.07 4.86
CA ILE A 237 -14.87 2.14 3.46
C ILE A 237 -15.86 3.30 3.24
N PRO A 238 -15.73 4.11 2.16
CA PRO A 238 -16.71 5.15 1.85
C PRO A 238 -18.15 4.61 1.87
N VAL A 239 -19.05 5.33 2.52
CA VAL A 239 -20.44 4.88 2.74
C VAL A 239 -21.23 4.68 1.45
N ASP A 240 -20.87 5.42 0.40
CA ASP A 240 -21.45 5.34 -0.94
C ASP A 240 -20.85 4.23 -1.81
N ASN A 241 -19.93 3.43 -1.26
CA ASN A 241 -19.26 2.38 -2.03
C ASN A 241 -20.20 1.16 -2.22
N PRO A 242 -20.47 0.72 -3.47
CA PRO A 242 -21.40 -0.38 -3.73
C PRO A 242 -21.00 -1.74 -3.14
N MET A 243 -19.70 -1.98 -2.93
CA MET A 243 -19.22 -3.18 -2.27
C MET A 243 -19.60 -3.15 -0.78
N MET A 244 -19.40 -2.00 -0.11
CA MET A 244 -19.74 -1.86 1.30
C MET A 244 -21.25 -1.98 1.53
N ALA A 245 -22.07 -1.40 0.65
CA ALA A 245 -23.53 -1.58 0.71
C ALA A 245 -23.92 -3.05 0.75
N LYS A 246 -23.35 -3.89 -0.13
CA LYS A 246 -23.62 -5.35 -0.12
C LYS A 246 -23.20 -6.04 1.18
N VAL A 247 -22.08 -5.61 1.79
CA VAL A 247 -21.62 -6.18 3.07
C VAL A 247 -22.57 -5.80 4.20
N VAL A 248 -23.04 -4.55 4.24
CA VAL A 248 -24.02 -4.06 5.20
C VAL A 248 -25.36 -4.78 5.04
N ASP A 249 -25.87 -4.89 3.80
CA ASP A 249 -27.11 -5.59 3.49
C ASP A 249 -27.03 -7.06 3.94
N ARG A 250 -25.92 -7.73 3.65
CA ARG A 250 -25.70 -9.12 4.06
C ARG A 250 -25.64 -9.28 5.58
N CYS A 251 -25.00 -8.37 6.30
CA CYS A 251 -25.06 -8.35 7.77
C CYS A 251 -26.48 -8.17 8.29
N ALA A 252 -27.28 -7.30 7.66
CA ALA A 252 -28.68 -7.07 8.05
C ALA A 252 -29.55 -8.30 7.79
N GLU A 253 -29.43 -8.96 6.63
CA GLU A 253 -30.14 -10.21 6.29
C GLU A 253 -29.86 -11.33 7.29
N LEU A 254 -28.61 -11.41 7.81
CA LEU A 254 -28.22 -12.40 8.81
C LEU A 254 -28.60 -12.00 10.26
N GLY A 255 -29.15 -10.80 10.46
CA GLY A 255 -29.50 -10.29 11.80
C GLY A 255 -28.30 -9.70 12.57
N TYR A 256 -27.21 -9.32 11.90
CA TYR A 256 -25.96 -8.84 12.50
C TYR A 256 -25.68 -7.36 12.21
N LYS A 257 -26.70 -6.54 12.02
CA LYS A 257 -26.57 -5.12 11.66
C LYS A 257 -25.69 -4.32 12.63
N ASP A 258 -25.77 -4.61 13.92
CA ASP A 258 -25.02 -3.98 15.00
C ASP A 258 -23.57 -4.50 15.16
N ARG A 259 -23.21 -5.54 14.41
CA ARG A 259 -21.88 -6.19 14.47
C ARG A 259 -20.92 -5.71 13.36
N LEU A 260 -21.35 -4.79 12.54
CA LEU A 260 -20.55 -4.15 11.51
C LEU A 260 -20.68 -2.64 11.63
N ILE A 261 -19.59 -1.96 11.98
CA ILE A 261 -19.52 -0.50 12.08
C ILE A 261 -18.62 0.01 10.97
N ASN A 262 -19.21 0.71 10.01
CA ASN A 262 -18.46 1.36 8.96
C ASN A 262 -18.29 2.86 9.26
N HIS A 263 -17.06 3.30 9.49
CA HIS A 263 -16.74 4.69 9.80
C HIS A 263 -16.68 5.60 8.56
N GLY A 264 -16.79 5.03 7.35
CA GLY A 264 -16.60 5.80 6.13
C GLY A 264 -15.14 6.21 5.92
N ARG A 265 -14.92 7.33 5.22
CA ARG A 265 -13.57 7.89 5.07
C ARG A 265 -13.18 8.60 6.36
N VAL A 266 -12.06 8.19 6.92
CA VAL A 266 -11.49 8.76 8.14
C VAL A 266 -10.12 9.37 7.86
N SER A 267 -9.76 10.40 8.62
CA SER A 267 -8.39 10.91 8.67
C SER A 267 -7.46 9.92 9.37
N GLN A 268 -6.14 10.08 9.22
CA GLN A 268 -5.17 9.24 9.93
C GLN A 268 -5.32 9.36 11.46
N LYS A 269 -5.70 10.53 11.97
CA LYS A 269 -5.95 10.73 13.40
C LYS A 269 -7.16 9.93 13.87
N GLU A 270 -8.28 10.02 13.18
CA GLU A 270 -9.50 9.24 13.48
C GLU A 270 -9.25 7.74 13.35
N LEU A 271 -8.44 7.33 12.36
CA LEU A 271 -8.02 5.95 12.20
C LEU A 271 -7.23 5.44 13.42
N GLY A 272 -6.30 6.23 13.94
CA GLY A 272 -5.56 5.89 15.16
C GLY A 272 -6.49 5.73 16.37
N GLU A 273 -7.45 6.65 16.55
CA GLU A 273 -8.45 6.54 17.61
C GLU A 273 -9.35 5.30 17.46
N MET A 274 -9.69 4.91 16.24
CA MET A 274 -10.41 3.66 15.97
C MET A 274 -9.55 2.43 16.35
N TYR A 275 -8.27 2.41 15.98
CA TYR A 275 -7.38 1.31 16.36
C TYR A 275 -7.27 1.15 17.88
N ARG A 276 -7.20 2.24 18.64
CA ARG A 276 -7.15 2.20 20.12
C ARG A 276 -8.37 1.54 20.75
N ARG A 277 -9.54 1.61 20.09
CA ARG A 277 -10.80 0.97 20.54
C ARG A 277 -10.94 -0.48 20.09
N CYS A 278 -10.04 -0.98 19.26
CA CYS A 278 -10.05 -2.36 18.80
C CYS A 278 -9.11 -3.24 19.64
N GLN A 279 -9.46 -4.51 19.76
CA GLN A 279 -8.65 -5.51 20.44
C GLN A 279 -7.88 -6.42 19.48
N PHE A 280 -8.35 -6.52 18.23
CA PHE A 280 -7.77 -7.37 17.18
C PHE A 280 -7.78 -6.66 15.83
N CYS A 281 -6.96 -7.18 14.90
CA CYS A 281 -6.98 -6.76 13.50
C CYS A 281 -7.23 -7.96 12.59
N PHE A 282 -8.11 -7.77 11.61
CA PHE A 282 -8.46 -8.78 10.61
C PHE A 282 -8.03 -8.30 9.21
N LEU A 283 -7.17 -9.05 8.54
CA LEU A 283 -6.61 -8.73 7.23
C LEU A 283 -7.03 -9.78 6.18
N PRO A 284 -8.25 -9.68 5.62
CA PRO A 284 -8.80 -10.69 4.71
C PRO A 284 -8.30 -10.58 3.27
N THR A 285 -7.33 -9.73 2.99
CA THR A 285 -6.88 -9.40 1.63
C THR A 285 -6.40 -10.62 0.86
N LEU A 286 -6.82 -10.72 -0.41
CA LEU A 286 -6.48 -11.82 -1.32
C LEU A 286 -5.31 -11.46 -2.25
N LEU A 287 -4.90 -10.21 -2.27
CA LEU A 287 -3.81 -9.71 -3.11
C LEU A 287 -3.26 -8.40 -2.57
N GLU A 288 -1.96 -8.36 -2.27
CA GLU A 288 -1.29 -7.18 -1.74
C GLU A 288 0.21 -7.22 -2.05
N VAL A 289 0.88 -6.08 -1.91
CA VAL A 289 2.34 -6.01 -1.85
C VAL A 289 2.78 -5.92 -0.39
N PHE A 290 2.47 -4.81 0.26
CA PHE A 290 2.73 -4.55 1.67
C PHE A 290 1.63 -3.59 2.19
N SER A 291 0.74 -4.09 3.02
CA SER A 291 -0.36 -3.27 3.55
C SER A 291 0.11 -2.34 4.67
N ALA A 292 -0.23 -1.06 4.58
CA ALA A 292 0.04 -0.11 5.66
C ALA A 292 -0.68 -0.53 6.96
N SER A 293 -1.92 -1.04 6.85
CA SER A 293 -2.69 -1.54 8.00
C SER A 293 -1.99 -2.64 8.80
N THR A 294 -1.01 -3.35 8.21
CA THR A 294 -0.20 -4.34 8.91
C THR A 294 0.72 -3.70 9.95
N VAL A 295 1.51 -2.70 9.55
CA VAL A 295 2.41 -1.99 10.48
C VAL A 295 1.63 -1.09 11.46
N GLU A 296 0.48 -0.57 11.04
CA GLU A 296 -0.44 0.17 11.89
C GLU A 296 -0.99 -0.73 13.01
N ALA A 297 -1.52 -1.92 12.69
CA ALA A 297 -2.01 -2.89 13.67
C ALA A 297 -0.92 -3.34 14.65
N MET A 298 0.32 -3.57 14.17
CA MET A 298 1.45 -3.88 15.03
C MET A 298 1.74 -2.74 16.02
N TYR A 299 1.73 -1.49 15.56
CA TYR A 299 1.99 -0.32 16.40
C TYR A 299 0.93 -0.15 17.49
N PHE A 300 -0.34 -0.38 17.16
CA PHE A 300 -1.45 -0.32 18.12
C PHE A 300 -1.64 -1.62 18.93
N ASN A 301 -0.68 -2.57 18.87
CA ASN A 301 -0.68 -3.81 19.62
C ASN A 301 -1.92 -4.69 19.42
N LEU A 302 -2.50 -4.69 18.21
CA LEU A 302 -3.67 -5.50 17.84
C LEU A 302 -3.25 -6.87 17.28
N PRO A 303 -3.37 -7.97 18.01
CA PRO A 303 -3.10 -9.30 17.46
C PRO A 303 -3.84 -9.52 16.14
N ILE A 304 -3.09 -10.02 15.14
CA ILE A 304 -3.54 -10.02 13.74
C ILE A 304 -4.00 -11.41 13.34
N ILE A 305 -5.12 -11.47 12.60
CA ILE A 305 -5.57 -12.64 11.86
C ILE A 305 -5.52 -12.28 10.37
N ALA A 306 -4.73 -13.02 9.57
CA ALA A 306 -4.49 -12.70 8.17
C ALA A 306 -4.67 -13.92 7.26
N THR A 307 -4.95 -13.68 5.98
CA THR A 307 -4.94 -14.74 4.96
C THR A 307 -3.55 -15.36 4.79
N ASP A 308 -3.47 -16.67 4.62
CA ASP A 308 -2.24 -17.39 4.33
C ASP A 308 -1.82 -17.20 2.87
N PHE A 309 -1.04 -16.13 2.65
CA PHE A 309 -0.42 -15.82 1.36
C PHE A 309 1.04 -15.39 1.55
N PRO A 310 1.93 -15.64 0.58
CA PRO A 310 3.34 -15.25 0.66
C PRO A 310 3.59 -13.77 1.00
N PHE A 311 2.75 -12.85 0.52
CA PHE A 311 2.89 -11.43 0.83
C PHE A 311 2.53 -11.08 2.29
N ASN A 312 1.69 -11.87 2.95
CA ASN A 312 1.41 -11.73 4.38
C ASN A 312 2.46 -12.47 5.22
N THR A 313 2.81 -13.72 4.84
CA THR A 313 3.80 -14.51 5.60
C THR A 313 5.20 -13.89 5.57
N GLU A 314 5.55 -13.20 4.48
CA GLU A 314 6.79 -12.44 4.40
C GLU A 314 6.82 -11.24 5.37
N VAL A 315 5.68 -10.53 5.51
CA VAL A 315 5.61 -9.30 6.32
C VAL A 315 5.33 -9.59 7.78
N LEU A 316 4.50 -10.57 8.08
CA LEU A 316 4.04 -10.89 9.43
C LEU A 316 4.86 -12.00 10.09
N ALA A 317 5.52 -12.86 9.32
CA ALA A 317 6.27 -14.03 9.79
C ALA A 317 5.43 -14.86 10.79
N ASP A 318 5.87 -15.00 12.04
CA ASP A 318 5.16 -15.69 13.12
C ASP A 318 4.34 -14.75 14.03
N ALA A 319 4.17 -13.50 13.63
CA ALA A 319 3.51 -12.46 14.43
C ALA A 319 1.98 -12.36 14.20
N CYS A 320 1.36 -13.38 13.60
CA CYS A 320 -0.09 -13.45 13.43
C CYS A 320 -0.60 -14.89 13.37
N LEU A 321 -1.93 -15.07 13.43
CA LEU A 321 -2.56 -16.32 13.04
C LEU A 321 -3.01 -16.25 11.59
N TYR A 322 -2.70 -17.27 10.81
CA TYR A 322 -3.07 -17.39 9.41
C TYR A 322 -4.33 -18.24 9.25
N TYR A 323 -5.13 -17.91 8.23
CA TYR A 323 -6.29 -18.70 7.84
C TYR A 323 -6.33 -18.92 6.33
N GLU A 324 -7.01 -19.98 5.91
CA GLU A 324 -7.18 -20.31 4.49
C GLU A 324 -7.98 -19.22 3.76
N PRO A 325 -7.48 -18.69 2.64
CA PRO A 325 -8.16 -17.64 1.88
C PRO A 325 -9.60 -17.99 1.50
N LYS A 326 -10.54 -17.07 1.76
CA LYS A 326 -11.98 -17.22 1.55
C LYS A 326 -12.68 -18.29 2.41
N ASN A 327 -12.03 -18.83 3.41
CA ASN A 327 -12.62 -19.76 4.37
C ASN A 327 -13.07 -19.01 5.63
N ALA A 328 -14.35 -18.58 5.67
CA ALA A 328 -14.91 -17.83 6.80
C ALA A 328 -14.89 -18.63 8.10
N LYS A 329 -15.10 -19.95 8.03
CA LYS A 329 -15.07 -20.85 9.19
C LYS A 329 -13.65 -20.94 9.79
N ASP A 330 -12.63 -21.06 8.96
CA ASP A 330 -11.25 -21.06 9.44
C ASP A 330 -10.86 -19.72 10.04
N ALA A 331 -11.23 -18.60 9.38
CA ALA A 331 -11.04 -17.25 9.90
C ALA A 331 -11.70 -17.06 11.28
N ALA A 332 -12.94 -17.53 11.44
CA ALA A 332 -13.66 -17.49 12.72
C ALA A 332 -12.97 -18.34 13.79
N ASN A 333 -12.49 -19.53 13.46
CA ASN A 333 -11.77 -20.39 14.38
C ASN A 333 -10.44 -19.74 14.85
N GLN A 334 -9.66 -19.13 13.95
CA GLN A 334 -8.44 -18.43 14.32
C GLN A 334 -8.73 -17.21 15.20
N LEU A 335 -9.78 -16.45 14.90
CA LEU A 335 -10.18 -15.32 15.73
C LEU A 335 -10.70 -15.79 17.11
N ALA A 336 -11.51 -16.85 17.16
CA ALA A 336 -11.99 -17.45 18.40
C ALA A 336 -10.83 -17.94 19.28
N LYS A 337 -9.85 -18.63 18.71
CA LYS A 337 -8.62 -19.04 19.38
C LYS A 337 -7.89 -17.85 19.98
N MET A 338 -7.71 -16.77 19.19
CA MET A 338 -7.03 -15.56 19.64
C MET A 338 -7.81 -14.87 20.77
N ILE A 339 -9.15 -14.84 20.71
CA ILE A 339 -10.00 -14.25 21.75
C ILE A 339 -9.89 -15.02 23.07
N ALA A 340 -9.92 -16.35 23.02
CA ALA A 340 -9.94 -17.21 24.20
C ALA A 340 -8.61 -17.29 24.94
N ASP A 341 -7.48 -17.15 24.24
CA ASP A 341 -6.15 -17.41 24.76
C ASP A 341 -5.35 -16.12 25.02
N LYS A 342 -5.33 -15.68 26.30
CA LYS A 342 -4.62 -14.47 26.71
C LYS A 342 -3.11 -14.60 26.63
N GLU A 343 -2.56 -15.78 26.83
CA GLU A 343 -1.12 -16.05 26.71
C GLU A 343 -0.68 -15.98 25.24
N LEU A 344 -1.48 -16.54 24.35
CA LEU A 344 -1.29 -16.39 22.91
C LEU A 344 -1.33 -14.92 22.48
N GLN A 345 -2.28 -14.12 22.99
CA GLN A 345 -2.35 -12.68 22.70
C GLN A 345 -1.06 -11.97 23.13
N ALA A 346 -0.54 -12.25 24.34
CA ALA A 346 0.70 -11.67 24.84
C ALA A 346 1.89 -12.04 23.94
N THR A 347 2.01 -13.33 23.61
CA THR A 347 3.04 -13.85 22.70
C THR A 347 2.97 -13.15 21.33
N MET A 348 1.77 -12.97 20.77
CA MET A 348 1.61 -12.28 19.47
C MET A 348 2.03 -10.81 19.55
N ARG A 349 1.70 -10.10 20.61
CA ARG A 349 2.15 -8.71 20.81
C ARG A 349 3.67 -8.59 20.87
N GLU A 350 4.35 -9.48 21.56
CA GLU A 350 5.82 -9.53 21.60
C GLU A 350 6.41 -9.79 20.21
N ARG A 351 5.84 -10.75 19.46
CA ARG A 351 6.28 -11.05 18.09
C ARG A 351 6.04 -9.86 17.16
N MET A 352 4.87 -9.20 17.25
CA MET A 352 4.54 -8.01 16.47
C MET A 352 5.50 -6.86 16.77
N ALA A 353 5.89 -6.64 18.04
CA ALA A 353 6.86 -5.61 18.40
C ALA A 353 8.23 -5.87 17.76
N ARG A 354 8.72 -7.13 17.79
CA ARG A 354 9.96 -7.53 17.12
C ARG A 354 9.86 -7.34 15.61
N GLN A 355 8.74 -7.73 15.00
CA GLN A 355 8.53 -7.63 13.57
C GLN A 355 8.44 -6.16 13.11
N LEU A 356 7.75 -5.30 13.87
CA LEU A 356 7.67 -3.87 13.59
C LEU A 356 9.05 -3.19 13.62
N ALA A 357 9.92 -3.59 14.55
CA ALA A 357 11.27 -3.04 14.68
C ALA A 357 12.14 -3.27 13.42
N ILE A 358 11.85 -4.31 12.63
CA ILE A 358 12.57 -4.62 11.38
C ILE A 358 12.32 -3.54 10.31
N TYR A 359 11.13 -2.92 10.30
CA TYR A 359 10.73 -1.99 9.23
C TYR A 359 11.29 -0.58 9.38
N GLY A 360 11.86 -0.25 10.56
CA GLY A 360 12.52 1.02 10.79
C GLY A 360 11.58 2.23 10.76
N ASP A 361 12.12 3.36 10.36
CA ASP A 361 11.40 4.62 10.23
C ASP A 361 11.47 5.17 8.80
N TYR A 362 10.83 6.35 8.63
CA TYR A 362 10.77 6.98 7.30
C TYR A 362 12.14 7.49 6.84
N ASP A 363 13.03 7.87 7.77
CA ASP A 363 14.38 8.33 7.42
C ASP A 363 15.23 7.17 6.90
N ALA A 364 15.18 6.02 7.56
CA ALA A 364 15.82 4.80 7.10
C ALA A 364 15.28 4.36 5.73
N HIS A 365 13.95 4.42 5.55
CA HIS A 365 13.29 4.12 4.27
C HIS A 365 13.75 5.04 3.14
N PHE A 366 13.77 6.36 3.37
CA PHE A 366 14.22 7.35 2.39
C PHE A 366 15.70 7.13 2.04
N ASN A 367 16.56 6.97 3.05
CA ASN A 367 17.99 6.78 2.87
C ASN A 367 18.31 5.51 2.08
N ALA A 368 17.62 4.39 2.36
CA ALA A 368 17.79 3.14 1.61
C ALA A 368 17.47 3.32 0.12
N ILE A 369 16.40 4.06 -0.21
CA ILE A 369 16.07 4.38 -1.61
C ILE A 369 17.14 5.31 -2.20
N LYS A 370 17.53 6.38 -1.49
CA LYS A 370 18.54 7.34 -1.95
C LYS A 370 19.87 6.63 -2.26
N GLU A 371 20.36 5.79 -1.36
CA GLU A 371 21.59 5.01 -1.57
C GLU A 371 21.49 4.10 -2.80
N TYR A 372 20.35 3.46 -3.00
CA TYR A 372 20.12 2.64 -4.20
C TYR A 372 20.15 3.48 -5.48
N LEU A 373 19.52 4.66 -5.47
CA LEU A 373 19.59 5.60 -6.61
C LEU A 373 21.01 6.06 -6.90
N VAL A 374 21.80 6.32 -5.85
CA VAL A 374 23.24 6.66 -5.99
C VAL A 374 24.01 5.53 -6.67
N LYS A 375 23.84 4.27 -6.22
CA LYS A 375 24.49 3.10 -6.85
C LYS A 375 24.13 2.93 -8.32
N VAL A 376 22.86 3.20 -8.68
CA VAL A 376 22.43 3.18 -10.09
C VAL A 376 23.09 4.32 -10.89
N ALA A 377 23.18 5.51 -10.33
CA ALA A 377 23.76 6.68 -10.97
C ALA A 377 25.28 6.50 -11.20
N THR A 378 26.01 5.98 -10.21
CA THR A 378 27.47 5.73 -10.27
C THR A 378 27.87 4.48 -11.06
N LYS A 379 26.87 3.72 -11.56
CA LYS A 379 27.08 2.48 -12.33
C LYS A 379 27.69 1.32 -11.53
N GLU A 380 27.49 1.32 -10.24
CA GLU A 380 27.88 0.21 -9.37
C GLU A 380 26.97 -1.03 -9.57
N ILE A 381 25.76 -0.80 -10.11
CA ILE A 381 24.76 -1.83 -10.44
C ILE A 381 24.11 -1.60 -11.79
#